data_760091617b3e26dc12215edf60a57852
#
_entry.id   760091617b3e26dc12215edf60a57852
#
_cell.length_a   1.000
_cell.length_b   1.000
_cell.length_c   1.000
_cell.angle_alpha   90.00
_cell.angle_beta   90.00
_cell.angle_gamma   90.00
#
_symmetry.space_group_name_H-M   'P 1'
#
loop_
_entity.id
_entity.type
_entity.pdbx_description
1 polymer ?
#
loop_
_entity_poly.entity_id
_entity_poly.type
_entity_poly.pdbx_seq_one_letter_code
_entity_poly.pdbx_strand_id
1 'polypeptide(L)'
;MWKSKKKEINSNIQPPLVPTVYPSGVAVFDGTNTYFIKNNKKYRIISDRAVQSWGFKVWQGSPESLSKIVLGGILAFRDGSVIKDVSNGKIYLVVNGMKQHITTPDFFTKFGVDPGYIIEVSAKEADLHKNGESIT
;
A
#
# COMPACT_ATOMS: atom_id res chain seq x y z
N MET A 1 1.62 -13.12 40.48
CA MET A 1 1.75 -12.52 40.06
C MET A 1 1.96 -12.26 39.39
N TRP A 2 2.31 -12.42 39.39
CA TRP A 2 2.76 -12.03 38.59
C TRP A 2 3.11 -12.28 38.41
N LYS A 3 3.17 -12.50 38.36
CA LYS A 3 3.74 -12.50 38.16
C LYS A 3 4.13 -12.50 37.77
N SER A 4 4.20 -13.08 38.38
CA SER A 4 4.66 -12.81 38.06
C SER A 4 5.15 -12.87 37.61
N LYS A 5 5.38 -13.09 37.71
CA LYS A 5 5.79 -12.97 37.27
C LYS A 5 6.17 -12.99 36.59
N LYS A 6 6.29 -13.29 36.80
CA LYS A 6 6.66 -13.16 36.23
C LYS A 6 6.90 -13.27 35.58
N LYS A 7 6.95 -13.70 35.70
CA LYS A 7 7.17 -13.59 35.13
C LYS A 7 7.36 -13.81 34.50
N GLU A 8 7.41 -14.28 34.71
CA GLU A 8 7.49 -14.15 34.16
C GLU A 8 7.64 -14.18 33.38
N ILE A 9 7.78 -15.01 33.77
CA ILE A 9 7.79 -14.68 33.05
C ILE A 9 8.16 -15.02 32.55
N ASN A 10 8.34 -15.57 32.70
CA ASN A 10 8.41 -15.40 32.23
C ASN A 10 8.71 -15.66 31.64
N SER A 11 8.61 -16.23 31.78
CA SER A 11 8.54 -16.08 31.20
C SER A 11 8.50 -16.16 30.68
N ASN A 12 8.42 -16.70 30.71
CA ASN A 12 8.03 -16.34 30.32
C ASN A 12 8.08 -15.93 29.70
N ILE A 13 8.85 -16.06 29.66
CA ILE A 13 8.71 -15.34 28.89
C ILE A 13 7.98 -15.61 27.99
N GLN A 14 8.03 -15.24 27.90
CA GLN A 14 6.90 -15.31 27.07
C GLN A 14 7.21 -14.82 25.65
N PRO A 15 6.82 -15.52 24.55
CA PRO A 15 6.99 -14.96 23.22
C PRO A 15 6.23 -13.64 23.12
N PRO A 16 6.71 -12.71 22.28
CA PRO A 16 5.97 -11.47 22.07
C PRO A 16 4.55 -11.80 21.66
N LEU A 17 3.60 -11.12 22.25
CA LEU A 17 2.23 -11.29 21.82
C LEU A 17 2.10 -10.80 20.38
N VAL A 18 1.60 -11.69 19.53
CA VAL A 18 1.31 -11.34 18.15
C VAL A 18 -0.09 -10.76 18.15
N PRO A 19 -0.29 -9.52 17.69
CA PRO A 19 -1.62 -8.95 17.65
C PRO A 19 -2.53 -9.81 16.77
N THR A 20 -3.72 -10.12 17.26
CA THR A 20 -4.74 -10.83 16.49
C THR A 20 -5.67 -9.86 15.78
N VAL A 21 -5.70 -8.61 16.23
CA VAL A 21 -6.52 -7.55 15.65
C VAL A 21 -5.65 -6.32 15.49
N TYR A 22 -5.57 -5.82 14.28
CA TYR A 22 -4.86 -4.59 13.97
C TYR A 22 -5.86 -3.45 13.85
N PRO A 23 -5.51 -2.24 14.27
CA PRO A 23 -6.39 -1.09 14.04
C PRO A 23 -6.53 -0.78 12.56
N SER A 24 -7.66 -0.22 12.17
CA SER A 24 -7.85 0.28 10.81
C SER A 24 -6.87 1.40 10.50
N GLY A 25 -6.37 1.40 9.28
CA GLY A 25 -5.48 2.46 8.81
C GLY A 25 -4.00 2.12 8.89
N VAL A 26 -3.63 0.96 9.42
CA VAL A 26 -2.23 0.56 9.49
C VAL A 26 -1.87 -0.35 8.32
N ALA A 27 -0.60 -0.36 7.95
CA ALA A 27 -0.03 -1.32 7.00
C ALA A 27 0.84 -2.29 7.77
N VAL A 28 0.76 -3.58 7.43
CA VAL A 28 1.47 -4.65 8.15
C VAL A 28 2.20 -5.53 7.14
N PHE A 29 3.48 -5.73 7.38
CA PHE A 29 4.32 -6.62 6.59
C PHE A 29 4.41 -7.98 7.28
N ASP A 30 4.12 -9.06 6.55
CA ASP A 30 4.11 -10.41 7.12
C ASP A 30 5.38 -11.21 6.84
N GLY A 31 6.38 -10.56 6.25
CA GLY A 31 7.60 -11.21 5.80
C GLY A 31 7.65 -11.44 4.30
N THR A 32 6.53 -11.33 3.62
CA THR A 32 6.42 -11.51 2.17
C THR A 32 5.65 -10.37 1.52
N ASN A 33 4.46 -10.08 2.02
CA ASN A 33 3.57 -9.06 1.46
C ASN A 33 3.22 -8.02 2.52
N THR A 34 2.85 -6.83 2.04
CA THR A 34 2.35 -5.76 2.90
C THR A 34 0.86 -5.63 2.68
N TYR A 35 0.13 -5.54 3.78
CA TYR A 35 -1.34 -5.45 3.77
C TYR A 35 -1.78 -4.19 4.47
N PHE A 36 -2.78 -3.52 3.89
CA PHE A 36 -3.46 -2.41 4.52
C PHE A 36 -4.69 -2.95 5.26
N ILE A 37 -4.85 -2.54 6.50
CA ILE A 37 -5.97 -3.00 7.35
C ILE A 37 -7.04 -1.93 7.38
N LYS A 38 -8.26 -2.33 7.06
CA LYS A 38 -9.41 -1.42 7.12
C LYS A 38 -10.69 -2.23 7.39
N ASN A 39 -11.43 -1.84 8.41
CA ASN A 39 -12.71 -2.43 8.75
C ASN A 39 -12.64 -3.96 8.88
N ASN A 40 -11.63 -4.45 9.59
CA ASN A 40 -11.40 -5.87 9.85
C ASN A 40 -11.11 -6.68 8.57
N LYS A 41 -10.68 -6.02 7.51
CA LYS A 41 -10.23 -6.67 6.28
C LYS A 41 -8.80 -6.26 5.99
N LYS A 42 -8.08 -7.13 5.29
CA LYS A 42 -6.74 -6.82 4.82
C LYS A 42 -6.77 -6.68 3.30
N TYR A 43 -6.04 -5.69 2.81
CA TYR A 43 -5.92 -5.43 1.37
C TYR A 43 -4.45 -5.57 1.01
N ARG A 44 -4.13 -6.50 0.12
CA ARG A 44 -2.74 -6.69 -0.29
C ARG A 44 -2.30 -5.50 -1.12
N ILE A 45 -1.27 -4.81 -0.68
CA ILE A 45 -0.71 -3.71 -1.43
C ILE A 45 0.13 -4.30 -2.56
N ILE A 46 -0.11 -3.86 -3.78
CA ILE A 46 0.39 -4.53 -4.98
C ILE A 46 1.92 -4.58 -5.06
N SER A 47 2.60 -3.58 -4.52
CA SER A 47 4.05 -3.48 -4.60
C SER A 47 4.59 -2.51 -3.57
N ASP A 48 5.92 -2.53 -3.38
CA ASP A 48 6.58 -1.56 -2.50
C ASP A 48 6.41 -0.14 -3.01
N ARG A 49 6.35 0.05 -4.32
CA ARG A 49 6.10 1.37 -4.91
C ARG A 49 4.74 1.89 -4.48
N ALA A 50 3.73 1.02 -4.47
CA ALA A 50 2.40 1.41 -4.02
C ALA A 50 2.40 1.74 -2.52
N VAL A 51 3.10 0.96 -1.70
CA VAL A 51 3.26 1.28 -0.26
C VAL A 51 3.81 2.69 -0.10
N GLN A 52 4.86 3.02 -0.87
CA GLN A 52 5.47 4.34 -0.81
C GLN A 52 4.52 5.44 -1.25
N SER A 53 3.67 5.18 -2.24
CA SER A 53 2.71 6.17 -2.73
C SER A 53 1.72 6.58 -1.65
N TRP A 54 1.37 5.66 -0.74
CA TRP A 54 0.45 5.93 0.35
C TRP A 54 1.13 6.58 1.55
N GLY A 55 2.45 6.43 1.67
CA GLY A 55 3.20 6.96 2.80
C GLY A 55 2.91 6.24 4.10
N PHE A 56 2.50 4.98 4.04
CA PHE A 56 2.21 4.21 5.23
C PHE A 56 3.46 3.96 6.06
N LYS A 57 3.28 4.00 7.37
CA LYS A 57 4.22 3.43 8.31
C LYS A 57 3.92 1.95 8.42
N VAL A 58 4.90 1.10 8.08
CA VAL A 58 4.66 -0.34 8.00
C VAL A 58 5.02 -0.98 9.33
N TRP A 59 4.06 -1.69 9.92
CA TRP A 59 4.27 -2.46 11.14
C TRP A 59 4.79 -3.84 10.78
N GLN A 60 5.59 -4.40 11.66
CA GLN A 60 6.03 -5.79 11.52
C GLN A 60 4.98 -6.71 12.08
N GLY A 61 4.54 -7.66 11.26
CA GLY A 61 3.62 -8.68 11.65
C GLY A 61 4.15 -10.05 11.31
N SER A 62 3.24 -11.00 11.18
CA SER A 62 3.58 -12.37 10.81
C SER A 62 2.42 -12.95 10.00
N PRO A 63 2.66 -14.05 9.27
CA PRO A 63 1.54 -14.74 8.61
C PRO A 63 0.44 -15.14 9.59
N GLU A 64 0.82 -15.56 10.79
CA GLU A 64 -0.15 -15.98 11.81
C GLU A 64 -1.04 -14.82 12.25
N SER A 65 -0.46 -13.65 12.45
CA SER A 65 -1.22 -12.48 12.91
C SER A 65 -2.23 -12.00 11.88
N LEU A 66 -1.99 -12.28 10.62
CA LEU A 66 -2.86 -11.85 9.53
C LEU A 66 -3.79 -12.96 9.01
N SER A 67 -3.56 -14.20 9.44
CA SER A 67 -4.24 -15.35 8.85
C SER A 67 -5.76 -15.33 9.07
N LYS A 68 -6.22 -14.75 10.17
CA LYS A 68 -7.64 -14.70 10.49
C LYS A 68 -8.35 -13.47 9.96
N ILE A 69 -7.62 -12.58 9.30
CA ILE A 69 -8.21 -11.37 8.74
C ILE A 69 -8.59 -11.65 7.30
N VAL A 70 -9.83 -11.39 6.96
CA VAL A 70 -10.37 -11.67 5.63
C VAL A 70 -9.72 -10.74 4.60
N LEU A 71 -9.31 -11.32 3.47
CA LEU A 71 -8.78 -10.53 2.36
C LEU A 71 -9.92 -9.79 1.68
N GLY A 72 -9.81 -8.46 1.63
CA GLY A 72 -10.80 -7.60 1.00
C GLY A 72 -10.51 -7.27 -0.45
N GLY A 73 -9.26 -7.45 -0.88
CA GLY A 73 -8.86 -7.14 -2.24
C GLY A 73 -7.41 -6.69 -2.33
N ILE A 74 -7.11 -5.98 -3.40
CA ILE A 74 -5.77 -5.46 -3.68
C ILE A 74 -5.83 -3.94 -3.63
N LEU A 75 -4.84 -3.34 -2.98
CA LEU A 75 -4.70 -1.90 -2.93
C LEU A 75 -3.61 -1.49 -3.92
N ALA A 76 -3.96 -0.59 -4.84
CA ALA A 76 -3.05 -0.07 -5.85
C ALA A 76 -2.48 1.28 -5.40
N PHE A 77 -2.21 2.19 -6.34
CA PHE A 77 -1.59 3.47 -6.03
C PHE A 77 -2.61 4.47 -5.49
N ARG A 78 -2.13 5.34 -4.62
CA ARG A 78 -2.96 6.38 -4.02
C ARG A 78 -3.40 7.40 -5.07
N ASP A 79 -4.61 7.93 -4.92
CA ASP A 79 -5.09 9.05 -5.72
C ASP A 79 -4.10 10.23 -5.63
N GLY A 80 -3.85 10.88 -6.74
CA GLY A 80 -2.85 11.93 -6.86
C GLY A 80 -1.48 11.43 -7.26
N SER A 81 -1.25 10.11 -7.29
CA SER A 81 0.01 9.55 -7.79
C SER A 81 0.12 9.76 -9.29
N VAL A 82 1.33 10.09 -9.74
CA VAL A 82 1.65 10.14 -11.17
C VAL A 82 2.50 8.92 -11.47
N ILE A 83 1.98 8.03 -12.32
CA ILE A 83 2.64 6.77 -12.64
C ILE A 83 3.00 6.73 -14.12
N LYS A 84 4.12 6.09 -14.43
CA LYS A 84 4.57 5.87 -15.80
C LYS A 84 4.63 4.37 -16.04
N ASP A 85 3.83 3.90 -16.98
CA ASP A 85 3.86 2.50 -17.40
C ASP A 85 5.08 2.30 -18.30
N VAL A 86 6.08 1.58 -17.77
CA VAL A 86 7.34 1.40 -18.51
C VAL A 86 7.19 0.52 -19.75
N SER A 87 6.10 -0.23 -19.84
CA SER A 87 5.87 -1.09 -21.01
C SER A 87 5.50 -0.30 -22.26
N ASN A 88 4.90 0.89 -22.10
CA ASN A 88 4.47 1.71 -23.23
C ASN A 88 4.90 3.18 -23.13
N GLY A 89 5.50 3.57 -22.00
CA GLY A 89 5.97 4.94 -21.77
C GLY A 89 4.88 5.96 -21.46
N LYS A 90 3.64 5.52 -21.32
CA LYS A 90 2.53 6.44 -21.03
C LYS A 90 2.54 6.85 -19.56
N ILE A 91 2.15 8.10 -19.32
CA ILE A 91 2.11 8.68 -17.98
C ILE A 91 0.66 8.95 -17.63
N TYR A 92 0.29 8.60 -16.39
CA TYR A 92 -1.08 8.71 -15.92
C TYR A 92 -1.13 9.41 -14.58
N LEU A 93 -2.23 10.13 -14.34
CA LEU A 93 -2.60 10.61 -13.01
C LEU A 93 -3.66 9.65 -12.45
N VAL A 94 -3.47 9.20 -11.20
CA VAL A 94 -4.45 8.34 -10.54
C VAL A 94 -5.49 9.23 -9.86
N VAL A 95 -6.75 9.08 -10.24
CA VAL A 95 -7.88 9.87 -9.72
C VAL A 95 -9.06 8.91 -9.49
N ASN A 96 -9.54 8.86 -8.27
CA ASN A 96 -10.64 7.96 -7.87
C ASN A 96 -10.37 6.51 -8.27
N GLY A 97 -9.12 6.06 -8.10
CA GLY A 97 -8.72 4.70 -8.43
C GLY A 97 -8.54 4.44 -9.92
N MET A 98 -8.83 5.40 -10.79
CA MET A 98 -8.66 5.27 -12.23
C MET A 98 -7.41 5.99 -12.70
N LYS A 99 -6.85 5.56 -13.82
CA LYS A 99 -5.69 6.23 -14.41
C LYS A 99 -6.14 7.11 -15.56
N GLN A 100 -5.81 8.38 -15.48
CA GLN A 100 -6.10 9.36 -16.53
C GLN A 100 -4.82 9.61 -17.31
N HIS A 101 -4.84 9.29 -18.59
CA HIS A 101 -3.65 9.44 -19.44
C HIS A 101 -3.32 10.92 -19.62
N ILE A 102 -2.12 11.30 -19.26
CA ILE A 102 -1.64 12.68 -19.41
C ILE A 102 -1.09 12.79 -20.84
N THR A 103 -1.82 13.49 -21.70
CA THR A 103 -1.48 13.61 -23.11
C THR A 103 -0.82 14.94 -23.45
N THR A 104 -0.91 15.91 -22.55
CA THR A 104 -0.31 17.24 -22.80
C THR A 104 1.09 17.29 -22.19
N PRO A 105 2.11 17.66 -23.00
CA PRO A 105 3.49 17.66 -22.50
C PRO A 105 3.76 18.76 -21.49
N ASP A 106 2.92 19.79 -21.40
CA ASP A 106 3.11 20.89 -20.45
C ASP A 106 2.38 20.69 -19.11
N PHE A 107 1.80 19.50 -18.91
CA PHE A 107 1.06 19.19 -17.68
C PHE A 107 1.86 19.53 -16.42
N PHE A 108 3.10 19.09 -16.38
CA PHE A 108 3.94 19.23 -15.18
C PHE A 108 4.26 20.70 -14.88
N THR A 109 4.55 21.47 -15.93
CA THR A 109 4.80 22.91 -15.79
C THR A 109 3.53 23.64 -15.38
N LYS A 110 2.43 23.31 -16.05
CA LYS A 110 1.14 24.00 -15.86
C LYS A 110 0.61 23.81 -14.45
N PHE A 111 0.75 22.61 -13.90
CA PHE A 111 0.23 22.28 -12.58
C PHE A 111 1.29 22.25 -11.48
N GLY A 112 2.52 22.65 -11.80
CA GLY A 112 3.60 22.72 -10.81
C GLY A 112 4.02 21.37 -10.25
N VAL A 113 3.86 20.31 -11.03
CA VAL A 113 4.23 18.96 -10.60
C VAL A 113 5.68 18.70 -10.97
N ASP A 114 6.48 18.30 -9.99
CA ASP A 114 7.88 17.94 -10.22
C ASP A 114 7.92 16.58 -10.94
N PRO A 115 8.57 16.52 -12.13
CA PRO A 115 8.73 15.22 -12.82
C PRO A 115 9.43 14.16 -11.97
N GLY A 116 10.18 14.56 -10.94
CA GLY A 116 10.82 13.64 -10.01
C GLY A 116 9.82 12.83 -9.17
N TYR A 117 8.56 13.24 -9.13
CA TYR A 117 7.51 12.49 -8.43
C TYR A 117 6.88 11.39 -9.27
N ILE A 118 7.27 11.25 -10.53
CA ILE A 118 6.75 10.18 -11.39
C ILE A 118 7.25 8.84 -10.88
N ILE A 119 6.30 7.92 -10.66
CA ILE A 119 6.60 6.56 -10.19
C ILE A 119 6.60 5.63 -11.41
N GLU A 120 7.72 5.02 -11.70
CA GLU A 120 7.79 4.04 -12.78
C GLU A 120 7.19 2.73 -12.31
N VAL A 121 6.25 2.20 -13.07
CA VAL A 121 5.50 1.01 -12.71
C VAL A 121 5.48 0.02 -13.87
N SER A 122 5.21 -1.25 -13.55
CA SER A 122 5.02 -2.27 -14.58
C SER A 122 3.62 -2.13 -15.20
N ALA A 123 3.42 -2.78 -16.35
CA ALA A 123 2.10 -2.85 -16.97
C ALA A 123 1.08 -3.45 -16.00
N LYS A 124 1.48 -4.48 -15.25
CA LYS A 124 0.62 -5.16 -14.31
C LYS A 124 0.16 -4.23 -13.18
N GLU A 125 1.09 -3.43 -12.67
CA GLU A 125 0.76 -2.44 -11.64
C GLU A 125 -0.18 -1.36 -12.18
N ALA A 126 0.09 -0.87 -13.38
CA ALA A 126 -0.76 0.16 -14.00
C ALA A 126 -2.17 -0.37 -14.29
N ASP A 127 -2.28 -1.62 -14.69
CA ASP A 127 -3.56 -2.21 -15.09
C ASP A 127 -4.52 -2.45 -13.94
N LEU A 128 -4.07 -2.32 -12.70
CA LEU A 128 -4.97 -2.32 -11.55
C LEU A 128 -5.87 -1.09 -11.53
N HIS A 129 -5.47 -0.05 -12.22
CA HIS A 129 -6.28 1.16 -12.38
C HIS A 129 -6.98 1.12 -13.73
N LYS A 130 -8.30 1.20 -13.73
CA LYS A 130 -9.06 1.29 -14.97
C LYS A 130 -8.80 2.63 -15.64
N ASN A 131 -8.95 2.66 -16.95
CA ASN A 131 -8.79 3.90 -17.70
C ASN A 131 -9.91 4.86 -17.38
N GLY A 132 -9.53 6.09 -17.02
CA GLY A 132 -10.45 7.21 -16.91
C GLY A 132 -10.32 8.12 -18.13
N GLU A 133 -10.88 9.31 -18.01
CA GLU A 133 -10.75 10.33 -19.06
C GLU A 133 -9.32 10.81 -19.18
N SER A 134 -8.86 11.00 -20.40
CA SER A 134 -7.53 11.55 -20.64
C SER A 134 -7.48 13.02 -20.25
N ILE A 135 -6.31 13.45 -19.81
CA ILE A 135 -6.02 14.85 -19.49
C ILE A 135 -5.39 15.48 -20.73
N THR A 136 -6.03 16.48 -21.28
CA THR A 136 -5.57 17.17 -22.47
C THR A 136 -5.26 18.64 -22.21
#